data_4923dcabe6ab38583552f50fb6331551
#
_entry.id   4923dcabe6ab38583552f50fb6331551
#
_cell.length_a   1.000
_cell.length_b   1.000
_cell.length_c   1.000
_cell.angle_alpha   90.00
_cell.angle_beta   90.00
_cell.angle_gamma   90.00
#
_symmetry.space_group_name_H-M   'P 1'
#
loop_
_entity.id
_entity.type
_entity.pdbx_description
1 polymer ?
#
loop_
_entity_poly.entity_id
_entity_poly.type
_entity_poly.pdbx_seq_one_letter_code
_entity_poly.pdbx_strand_id
1 'polypeptide(L)'
;SSTLGISGVALNTDKAPFDDIRVRQAVQHAINRDRMFKTVFFGKGEMANQIIPSTWWGHSKDVTTYDYDPEKAKSLLAEAGYGDGIKVTLTSFTNPRPYLPAPRDAVSLVKTDLAEIGIDVTIQTMNWAAYRANRGVGDYNMTMFGWIAGTLDPDGILYALYHSNYIREKDALNFARYKDN
;
A
#
# COMPACT_ATOMS: atom_id res chain seq x y z
N SER A 1 -13.50 2.26 19.70
CA SER A 1 -12.67 3.45 19.51
C SER A 1 -12.23 3.47 18.04
N SER A 2 -12.68 4.50 17.31
CA SER A 2 -12.21 4.73 15.95
C SER A 2 -10.70 5.03 16.02
N THR A 3 -9.90 4.13 15.53
CA THR A 3 -8.46 4.36 15.40
C THR A 3 -8.24 5.39 14.31
N LEU A 4 -7.54 6.48 14.63
CA LEU A 4 -7.09 7.51 13.68
C LEU A 4 -5.98 6.99 12.76
N GLY A 5 -5.93 5.68 12.56
CA GLY A 5 -4.87 5.01 11.83
C GLY A 5 -5.36 4.44 10.50
N ILE A 6 -4.52 4.52 9.49
CA ILE A 6 -4.70 3.85 8.20
C ILE A 6 -3.49 2.97 7.92
N SER A 7 -3.70 1.88 7.21
CA SER A 7 -2.61 1.03 6.70
C SER A 7 -2.91 0.52 5.30
N GLY A 8 -1.86 0.13 4.61
CA GLY A 8 -1.96 -0.37 3.24
C GLY A 8 -0.61 -0.79 2.69
N VAL A 9 -0.58 -0.99 1.37
CA VAL A 9 0.63 -1.24 0.60
C VAL A 9 0.94 0.00 -0.22
N ALA A 10 2.13 0.56 -0.07
CA ALA A 10 2.62 1.61 -0.94
C ALA A 10 3.40 0.98 -2.11
N LEU A 11 3.10 1.43 -3.31
CA LEU A 11 3.76 1.04 -4.56
C LEU A 11 4.73 2.15 -4.94
N ASN A 12 6.01 1.82 -5.10
CA ASN A 12 7.06 2.79 -5.40
C ASN A 12 6.99 3.22 -6.86
N THR A 13 6.47 4.40 -7.12
CA THR A 13 6.25 4.93 -8.48
C THR A 13 7.54 5.37 -9.21
N ASP A 14 8.67 5.44 -8.51
CA ASP A 14 9.98 5.69 -9.11
C ASP A 14 10.64 4.41 -9.68
N LYS A 15 10.03 3.23 -9.47
CA LYS A 15 10.58 1.94 -9.88
C LYS A 15 9.61 1.14 -10.73
N ALA A 16 10.09 0.59 -11.84
CA ALA A 16 9.35 -0.43 -12.57
C ALA A 16 9.05 -1.64 -11.65
N PRO A 17 7.88 -2.27 -11.79
CA PRO A 17 6.85 -1.98 -12.80
C PRO A 17 5.80 -0.95 -12.32
N PHE A 18 5.97 -0.35 -11.14
CA PHE A 18 4.96 0.51 -10.51
C PHE A 18 5.02 1.98 -10.98
N ASP A 19 5.93 2.33 -11.87
CA ASP A 19 5.91 3.56 -12.67
C ASP A 19 4.72 3.57 -13.66
N ASP A 20 4.25 2.39 -14.13
CA ASP A 20 3.06 2.28 -14.97
C ASP A 20 1.78 2.27 -14.12
N ILE A 21 0.84 3.17 -14.44
CA ILE A 21 -0.45 3.27 -13.75
C ILE A 21 -1.30 2.00 -13.90
N ARG A 22 -1.23 1.32 -15.04
CA ARG A 22 -2.00 0.09 -15.30
C ARG A 22 -1.59 -1.02 -14.35
N VAL A 23 -0.29 -1.13 -14.05
CA VAL A 23 0.22 -2.09 -13.07
C VAL A 23 -0.28 -1.75 -11.66
N ARG A 24 -0.29 -0.47 -11.29
CA ARG A 24 -0.84 -0.05 -10.00
C ARG A 24 -2.34 -0.34 -9.88
N GLN A 25 -3.11 -0.13 -10.95
CA GLN A 25 -4.53 -0.48 -11.00
C GLN A 25 -4.74 -2.00 -10.96
N ALA A 26 -3.90 -2.79 -11.62
CA ALA A 26 -3.94 -4.24 -11.54
C ALA A 26 -3.78 -4.73 -10.09
N VAL A 27 -2.82 -4.18 -9.33
CA VAL A 27 -2.66 -4.50 -7.90
C VAL A 27 -3.92 -4.17 -7.11
N GLN A 28 -4.57 -3.04 -7.38
CA GLN A 28 -5.82 -2.66 -6.70
C GLN A 28 -6.95 -3.66 -6.95
N HIS A 29 -7.09 -4.16 -8.19
CA HIS A 29 -8.08 -5.17 -8.53
C HIS A 29 -7.72 -6.58 -8.01
N ALA A 30 -6.43 -6.87 -7.80
CA ALA A 30 -5.96 -8.17 -7.38
C ALA A 30 -6.10 -8.44 -5.88
N ILE A 31 -5.99 -7.41 -5.03
CA ILE A 31 -6.03 -7.59 -3.58
C ILE A 31 -7.44 -7.81 -3.07
N ASN A 32 -7.67 -8.98 -2.45
CA ASN A 32 -8.94 -9.28 -1.78
C ASN A 32 -9.03 -8.57 -0.42
N ARG A 33 -9.55 -7.35 -0.45
CA ARG A 33 -9.63 -6.46 0.72
C ARG A 33 -10.57 -7.00 1.80
N ASP A 34 -11.64 -7.71 1.43
CA ASP A 34 -12.55 -8.36 2.39
C ASP A 34 -11.83 -9.46 3.18
N ARG A 35 -11.05 -10.30 2.51
CA ARG A 35 -10.23 -11.32 3.15
C ARG A 35 -9.18 -10.68 4.06
N MET A 36 -8.50 -9.65 3.58
CA MET A 36 -7.53 -8.88 4.35
C MET A 36 -8.16 -8.31 5.62
N PHE A 37 -9.32 -7.67 5.51
CA PHE A 37 -10.04 -7.08 6.63
C PHE A 37 -10.42 -8.12 7.70
N LYS A 38 -10.94 -9.25 7.28
CA LYS A 38 -11.34 -10.33 8.20
C LYS A 38 -10.14 -10.99 8.89
N THR A 39 -9.07 -11.27 8.13
CA THR A 39 -7.92 -12.04 8.64
C THR A 39 -6.95 -11.19 9.43
N VAL A 40 -6.58 -10.01 8.93
CA VAL A 40 -5.54 -9.15 9.51
C VAL A 40 -6.10 -8.23 10.59
N PHE A 41 -7.31 -7.71 10.36
CA PHE A 41 -7.96 -6.74 11.24
C PHE A 41 -9.06 -7.36 12.11
N PHE A 42 -9.32 -8.67 11.96
CA PHE A 42 -10.33 -9.39 12.74
C PHE A 42 -11.74 -8.76 12.63
N GLY A 43 -12.03 -8.16 11.48
CA GLY A 43 -13.28 -7.43 11.24
C GLY A 43 -13.43 -6.13 12.02
N LYS A 44 -12.34 -5.58 12.57
CA LYS A 44 -12.37 -4.33 13.36
C LYS A 44 -11.90 -3.14 12.52
N GLY A 45 -12.66 -2.05 12.55
CA GLY A 45 -12.39 -0.86 11.75
C GLY A 45 -13.31 -0.76 10.54
N GLU A 46 -12.87 -0.09 9.50
CA GLU A 46 -13.55 0.02 8.20
C GLU A 46 -12.57 -0.13 7.03
N MET A 47 -13.07 -0.60 5.91
CA MET A 47 -12.27 -0.64 4.68
C MET A 47 -12.20 0.75 4.07
N ALA A 48 -10.99 1.29 3.95
CA ALA A 48 -10.76 2.61 3.40
C ALA A 48 -10.65 2.56 1.87
N ASN A 49 -11.37 3.41 1.16
CA ASN A 49 -11.22 3.62 -0.29
C ASN A 49 -10.30 4.81 -0.60
N GLN A 50 -9.93 5.56 0.41
CA GLN A 50 -9.01 6.69 0.32
C GLN A 50 -8.22 6.85 1.61
N ILE A 51 -7.21 7.71 1.57
CA ILE A 51 -6.33 7.95 2.71
C ILE A 51 -7.00 8.76 3.83
N ILE A 52 -8.02 9.56 3.50
CA ILE A 52 -8.77 10.37 4.47
C ILE A 52 -9.87 9.52 5.09
N PRO A 53 -9.88 9.32 6.42
CA PRO A 53 -10.92 8.56 7.09
C PRO A 53 -12.32 9.14 6.88
N SER A 54 -13.33 8.26 6.88
CA SER A 54 -14.74 8.65 6.62
C SER A 54 -15.30 9.69 7.61
N THR A 55 -14.72 9.77 8.80
CA THR A 55 -15.14 10.69 9.86
C THR A 55 -14.46 12.06 9.81
N TRP A 56 -13.53 12.25 8.84
CA TRP A 56 -12.80 13.51 8.75
C TRP A 56 -13.42 14.45 7.72
N TRP A 57 -13.29 15.75 7.95
CA TRP A 57 -13.55 16.72 6.88
C TRP A 57 -12.57 16.49 5.71
N GLY A 58 -12.98 16.82 4.49
CA GLY A 58 -12.21 16.51 3.28
C GLY A 58 -12.33 15.06 2.80
N HIS A 59 -13.06 14.17 3.51
CA HIS A 59 -13.43 12.87 2.96
C HIS A 59 -14.39 13.06 1.79
N SER A 60 -14.04 12.52 0.63
CA SER A 60 -14.90 12.54 -0.56
C SER A 60 -15.60 11.20 -0.75
N LYS A 61 -16.86 11.24 -1.19
CA LYS A 61 -17.56 10.04 -1.66
C LYS A 61 -17.32 9.75 -3.13
N ASP A 62 -16.79 10.75 -3.86
CA ASP A 62 -16.54 10.70 -5.29
C ASP A 62 -15.08 10.32 -5.57
N VAL A 63 -14.66 9.17 -5.04
CA VAL A 63 -13.34 8.61 -5.31
C VAL A 63 -13.46 7.36 -6.16
N THR A 64 -12.50 7.14 -7.05
CA THR A 64 -12.42 5.90 -7.81
C THR A 64 -12.23 4.73 -6.87
N THR A 65 -13.12 3.74 -6.97
CA THR A 65 -13.04 2.49 -6.23
C THR A 65 -12.62 1.36 -7.16
N TYR A 66 -11.95 0.36 -6.58
CA TYR A 66 -11.47 -0.81 -7.33
C TYR A 66 -12.07 -2.06 -6.68
N ASP A 67 -12.94 -2.74 -7.41
CA ASP A 67 -13.49 -4.00 -6.99
C ASP A 67 -12.45 -5.11 -7.14
N TYR A 68 -12.57 -6.16 -6.33
CA TYR A 68 -11.74 -7.35 -6.46
C TYR A 68 -12.11 -8.07 -7.77
N ASP A 69 -11.20 -8.02 -8.74
CA ASP A 69 -11.36 -8.59 -10.09
C ASP A 69 -10.00 -9.04 -10.62
N PRO A 70 -9.56 -10.26 -10.29
CA PRO A 70 -8.29 -10.80 -10.77
C PRO A 70 -8.17 -10.90 -12.29
N GLU A 71 -9.28 -11.12 -13.02
CA GLU A 71 -9.23 -11.21 -14.48
C GLU A 71 -8.97 -9.85 -15.11
N LYS A 72 -9.60 -8.80 -14.60
CA LYS A 72 -9.27 -7.43 -15.00
C LYS A 72 -7.84 -7.06 -14.65
N ALA A 73 -7.34 -7.49 -13.50
CA ALA A 73 -5.96 -7.28 -13.10
C ALA A 73 -4.97 -7.92 -14.09
N LYS A 74 -5.22 -9.15 -14.53
CA LYS A 74 -4.41 -9.84 -15.56
C LYS A 74 -4.43 -9.10 -16.89
N SER A 75 -5.61 -8.62 -17.32
CA SER A 75 -5.73 -7.83 -18.56
C SER A 75 -4.87 -6.56 -18.50
N LEU A 76 -4.94 -5.81 -17.40
CA LEU A 76 -4.15 -4.61 -17.18
C LEU A 76 -2.63 -4.88 -17.18
N LEU A 77 -2.20 -6.01 -16.60
CA LEU A 77 -0.80 -6.42 -16.66
C LEU A 77 -0.35 -6.75 -18.09
N ALA A 78 -1.17 -7.47 -18.84
CA ALA A 78 -0.90 -7.80 -20.23
C ALA A 78 -0.80 -6.53 -21.10
N GLU A 79 -1.73 -5.58 -20.93
CA GLU A 79 -1.71 -4.28 -21.60
C GLU A 79 -0.47 -3.44 -21.27
N ALA A 80 0.06 -3.60 -20.04
CA ALA A 80 1.28 -2.95 -19.59
C ALA A 80 2.56 -3.67 -20.06
N GLY A 81 2.44 -4.82 -20.75
CA GLY A 81 3.58 -5.61 -21.26
C GLY A 81 4.12 -6.64 -20.27
N TYR A 82 3.35 -6.95 -19.21
CA TYR A 82 3.75 -7.91 -18.17
C TYR A 82 2.89 -9.18 -18.14
N GLY A 83 2.32 -9.57 -19.28
CA GLY A 83 1.50 -10.77 -19.39
C GLY A 83 2.21 -12.08 -19.05
N ASP A 84 3.55 -12.12 -19.21
CA ASP A 84 4.38 -13.28 -18.85
C ASP A 84 4.78 -13.33 -17.37
N GLY A 85 4.28 -12.39 -16.57
CA GLY A 85 4.57 -12.25 -15.15
C GLY A 85 5.74 -11.33 -14.83
N ILE A 86 5.83 -10.95 -13.55
CA ILE A 86 6.88 -10.08 -13.02
C ILE A 86 7.32 -10.52 -11.63
N LYS A 87 8.54 -10.11 -11.26
CA LYS A 87 9.06 -10.33 -9.90
C LYS A 87 9.23 -8.99 -9.20
N VAL A 88 8.74 -8.90 -7.97
CA VAL A 88 8.84 -7.69 -7.15
C VAL A 88 9.17 -8.03 -5.70
N THR A 89 9.68 -7.05 -4.97
CA THR A 89 9.91 -7.17 -3.53
C THR A 89 8.83 -6.43 -2.74
N LEU A 90 8.36 -7.03 -1.65
CA LEU A 90 7.50 -6.41 -0.66
C LEU A 90 8.24 -6.36 0.68
N THR A 91 8.54 -5.15 1.15
CA THR A 91 9.15 -4.97 2.47
C THR A 91 8.10 -4.79 3.56
N SER A 92 8.39 -5.32 4.73
CA SER A 92 7.52 -5.23 5.91
C SER A 92 8.34 -5.30 7.19
N PHE A 93 7.66 -5.13 8.30
CA PHE A 93 8.22 -5.21 9.65
C PHE A 93 7.70 -6.42 10.40
N THR A 94 8.49 -6.91 11.37
CA THR A 94 8.17 -8.15 12.11
C THR A 94 7.12 -7.97 13.19
N ASN A 95 7.12 -6.82 13.88
CA ASN A 95 6.33 -6.61 15.09
C ASN A 95 4.97 -5.97 14.78
N PRO A 96 3.87 -6.40 15.41
CA PRO A 96 2.57 -5.76 15.31
C PRO A 96 2.62 -4.27 15.60
N ARG A 97 1.75 -3.52 14.93
CA ARG A 97 1.54 -2.08 15.14
C ARG A 97 0.04 -1.82 15.34
N PRO A 98 -0.34 -0.72 16.01
CA PRO A 98 -1.76 -0.41 16.20
C PRO A 98 -2.56 -0.35 14.91
N TYR A 99 -1.93 0.09 13.81
CA TYR A 99 -2.53 0.17 12.48
C TYR A 99 -2.36 -1.10 11.63
N LEU A 100 -1.54 -2.08 12.06
CA LEU A 100 -1.34 -3.36 11.36
C LEU A 100 -1.06 -4.45 12.39
N PRO A 101 -2.09 -5.07 12.96
CA PRO A 101 -1.96 -6.01 14.08
C PRO A 101 -1.32 -7.34 13.70
N ALA A 102 -1.46 -7.79 12.44
CA ALA A 102 -0.92 -9.04 11.94
C ALA A 102 -0.08 -8.83 10.65
N PRO A 103 1.13 -8.22 10.75
CA PRO A 103 1.92 -7.86 9.56
C PRO A 103 2.37 -9.07 8.74
N ARG A 104 2.62 -10.22 9.38
CA ARG A 104 3.00 -11.46 8.67
C ARG A 104 1.87 -12.00 7.82
N ASP A 105 0.66 -12.03 8.36
CA ASP A 105 -0.53 -12.50 7.63
C ASP A 105 -0.86 -11.53 6.49
N ALA A 106 -0.72 -10.23 6.73
CA ALA A 106 -0.93 -9.22 5.71
C ALA A 106 -0.03 -9.43 4.48
N VAL A 107 1.28 -9.58 4.66
CA VAL A 107 2.19 -9.79 3.52
C VAL A 107 1.98 -11.13 2.84
N SER A 108 1.58 -12.16 3.59
CA SER A 108 1.27 -13.49 3.01
C SER A 108 0.03 -13.43 2.13
N LEU A 109 -1.01 -12.70 2.55
CA LEU A 109 -2.21 -12.49 1.75
C LEU A 109 -1.91 -11.68 0.48
N VAL A 110 -1.16 -10.58 0.60
CA VAL A 110 -0.73 -9.79 -0.56
C VAL A 110 0.05 -10.66 -1.55
N LYS A 111 1.00 -11.47 -1.07
CA LYS A 111 1.75 -12.39 -1.93
C LYS A 111 0.84 -13.39 -2.64
N THR A 112 -0.10 -13.98 -1.91
CA THR A 112 -1.05 -14.96 -2.48
C THR A 112 -1.92 -14.31 -3.56
N ASP A 113 -2.51 -13.16 -3.26
CA ASP A 113 -3.39 -12.46 -4.20
C ASP A 113 -2.65 -12.05 -5.48
N LEU A 114 -1.44 -11.52 -5.33
CA LEU A 114 -0.63 -11.08 -6.46
C LEU A 114 -0.10 -12.25 -7.31
N ALA A 115 0.17 -13.41 -6.69
CA ALA A 115 0.56 -14.60 -7.42
C ALA A 115 -0.54 -15.09 -8.38
N GLU A 116 -1.81 -14.92 -8.03
CA GLU A 116 -2.95 -15.27 -8.89
C GLU A 116 -2.96 -14.51 -10.22
N ILE A 117 -2.37 -13.35 -10.26
CA ILE A 117 -2.29 -12.50 -11.46
C ILE A 117 -0.90 -12.48 -12.12
N GLY A 118 0.01 -13.37 -11.70
CA GLY A 118 1.35 -13.49 -12.31
C GLY A 118 2.42 -12.58 -11.68
N ILE A 119 2.17 -11.95 -10.55
CA ILE A 119 3.17 -11.18 -9.82
C ILE A 119 3.81 -12.05 -8.73
N ASP A 120 5.08 -12.44 -8.94
CA ASP A 120 5.88 -13.19 -7.95
C ASP A 120 6.47 -12.23 -6.91
N VAL A 121 6.00 -12.33 -5.67
CA VAL A 121 6.40 -11.43 -4.58
C VAL A 121 7.44 -12.08 -3.68
N THR A 122 8.62 -11.47 -3.61
CA THR A 122 9.63 -11.79 -2.59
C THR A 122 9.38 -10.93 -1.34
N ILE A 123 9.02 -11.57 -0.23
CA ILE A 123 8.79 -10.87 1.04
C ILE A 123 10.13 -10.65 1.75
N GLN A 124 10.42 -9.39 2.12
CA GLN A 124 11.55 -8.99 2.95
C GLN A 124 11.04 -8.43 4.27
N THR A 125 11.15 -9.22 5.33
CA THR A 125 10.71 -8.81 6.67
C THR A 125 11.91 -8.36 7.50
N MET A 126 11.79 -7.19 8.12
CA MET A 126 12.87 -6.53 8.86
C MET A 126 12.43 -6.17 10.28
N ASN A 127 13.38 -5.99 11.19
CA ASN A 127 13.09 -5.30 12.43
C ASN A 127 12.70 -3.83 12.15
N TRP A 128 12.09 -3.17 13.12
CA TRP A 128 11.55 -1.83 12.90
C TRP A 128 12.59 -0.78 12.51
N ALA A 129 13.80 -0.84 13.07
CA ALA A 129 14.86 0.11 12.74
C ALA A 129 15.36 -0.05 11.30
N ALA A 130 15.62 -1.30 10.87
CA ALA A 130 16.02 -1.62 9.50
C ALA A 130 14.90 -1.29 8.50
N TYR A 131 13.64 -1.59 8.84
CA TYR A 131 12.49 -1.25 8.01
C TYR A 131 12.37 0.28 7.81
N ARG A 132 12.54 1.07 8.89
CA ARG A 132 12.52 2.54 8.76
C ARG A 132 13.64 3.08 7.88
N ALA A 133 14.85 2.53 8.00
CA ALA A 133 15.98 2.91 7.18
C ALA A 133 15.74 2.58 5.70
N ASN A 134 15.31 1.35 5.40
CA ASN A 134 14.97 0.90 4.04
C ASN A 134 13.86 1.77 3.41
N ARG A 135 12.78 2.02 4.17
CA ARG A 135 11.68 2.87 3.75
C ARG A 135 12.13 4.30 3.47
N GLY A 136 13.02 4.83 4.30
CA GLY A 136 13.55 6.19 4.16
C GLY A 136 14.31 6.41 2.84
N VAL A 137 15.08 5.41 2.39
CA VAL A 137 15.82 5.49 1.11
C VAL A 137 15.02 5.00 -0.09
N GLY A 138 13.87 4.34 0.12
CA GLY A 138 13.02 3.85 -0.96
C GLY A 138 13.57 2.62 -1.68
N ASP A 139 14.34 1.78 -0.99
CA ASP A 139 14.89 0.55 -1.58
C ASP A 139 13.90 -0.62 -1.50
N TYR A 140 12.80 -0.50 -2.23
CA TYR A 140 11.73 -1.49 -2.37
C TYR A 140 10.92 -1.23 -3.65
N ASN A 141 10.23 -2.26 -4.14
CA ASN A 141 9.16 -2.09 -5.12
C ASN A 141 7.84 -1.77 -4.41
N MET A 142 7.51 -2.53 -3.34
CA MET A 142 6.35 -2.34 -2.50
C MET A 142 6.76 -2.31 -1.02
N THR A 143 6.01 -1.58 -0.21
CA THR A 143 6.20 -1.63 1.24
C THR A 143 4.86 -1.58 1.97
N MET A 144 4.75 -2.39 3.03
CA MET A 144 3.63 -2.23 3.98
C MET A 144 3.79 -0.90 4.69
N PHE A 145 2.72 -0.15 4.82
CA PHE A 145 2.78 1.10 5.57
C PHE A 145 1.58 1.26 6.50
N GLY A 146 1.70 2.20 7.41
CA GLY A 146 0.59 2.71 8.18
C GLY A 146 0.92 4.05 8.78
N TRP A 147 -0.12 4.79 9.06
CA TRP A 147 -0.05 6.12 9.62
C TRP A 147 -1.08 6.29 10.74
N ILE A 148 -0.67 6.88 11.84
CA ILE A 148 -1.57 7.34 12.90
C ILE A 148 -1.48 8.85 12.87
N ALA A 149 -2.60 9.50 12.58
CA ALA A 149 -2.65 10.94 12.53
C ALA A 149 -2.61 11.54 13.95
N GLY A 150 -1.80 12.55 14.13
CA GLY A 150 -1.74 13.32 15.38
C GLY A 150 -2.85 14.38 15.50
N THR A 151 -3.49 14.70 14.37
CA THR A 151 -4.60 15.66 14.27
C THR A 151 -5.67 15.11 13.33
N LEU A 152 -6.87 15.71 13.36
CA LEU A 152 -7.95 15.38 12.43
C LEU A 152 -7.87 16.23 11.13
N ASP A 153 -6.74 16.88 10.89
CA ASP A 153 -6.53 17.69 9.71
C ASP A 153 -5.94 16.83 8.57
N PRO A 154 -6.63 16.75 7.42
CA PRO A 154 -6.15 16.02 6.24
C PRO A 154 -4.76 16.46 5.75
N ASP A 155 -4.37 17.72 5.93
CA ASP A 155 -3.05 18.22 5.55
C ASP A 155 -1.93 17.41 6.21
N GLY A 156 -2.09 17.08 7.50
CA GLY A 156 -1.10 16.29 8.25
C GLY A 156 -0.83 14.89 7.68
N ILE A 157 -1.76 14.31 6.95
CA ILE A 157 -1.58 13.02 6.30
C ILE A 157 -1.26 13.18 4.80
N LEU A 158 -1.94 14.07 4.10
CA LEU A 158 -1.74 14.27 2.66
C LEU A 158 -0.36 14.86 2.36
N TYR A 159 0.02 15.92 3.07
CA TYR A 159 1.32 16.53 2.87
C TYR A 159 2.46 15.57 3.20
N ALA A 160 2.36 14.87 4.34
CA ALA A 160 3.40 13.94 4.76
C ALA A 160 3.56 12.74 3.80
N LEU A 161 2.46 12.16 3.31
CA LEU A 161 2.51 10.90 2.57
C LEU A 161 2.57 11.07 1.05
N TYR A 162 2.18 12.23 0.51
CA TYR A 162 2.07 12.42 -0.93
C TYR A 162 2.84 13.60 -1.50
N HIS A 163 3.22 14.60 -0.68
CA HIS A 163 3.95 15.75 -1.19
C HIS A 163 5.40 15.38 -1.53
N SER A 164 5.88 15.86 -2.68
CA SER A 164 7.23 15.57 -3.21
C SER A 164 8.37 15.98 -2.27
N ASN A 165 8.17 17.02 -1.43
CA ASN A 165 9.16 17.42 -0.40
C ASN A 165 9.48 16.31 0.61
N TYR A 166 8.63 15.28 0.72
CA TYR A 166 8.87 14.10 1.56
C TYR A 166 9.46 12.91 0.81
N ILE A 167 9.85 13.09 -0.45
CA ILE A 167 10.74 12.19 -1.17
C ILE A 167 12.17 12.65 -0.88
N ARG A 168 12.79 12.07 0.14
CA ARG A 168 14.10 12.48 0.66
C ARG A 168 15.07 11.29 0.58
N GLU A 169 16.36 11.58 0.67
CA GLU A 169 17.39 10.52 0.79
C GLU A 169 17.33 9.79 2.15
N LYS A 170 16.81 10.47 3.17
CA LYS A 170 16.61 9.88 4.51
C LYS A 170 15.25 10.31 5.07
N ASP A 171 14.66 9.44 5.87
CA ASP A 171 13.39 9.69 6.58
C ASP A 171 12.25 10.13 5.66
N ALA A 172 12.21 9.63 4.42
CA ALA A 172 11.11 9.88 3.52
C ALA A 172 9.78 9.38 4.11
N LEU A 173 8.74 10.18 3.98
CA LEU A 173 7.38 9.84 4.41
C LEU A 173 6.45 9.56 3.22
N ASN A 174 6.74 10.11 2.04
CA ASN A 174 6.06 9.75 0.81
C ASN A 174 6.55 8.36 0.35
N PHE A 175 5.92 7.31 0.88
CA PHE A 175 6.34 5.92 0.65
C PHE A 175 6.07 5.43 -0.77
N ALA A 176 5.08 6.00 -1.44
CA ALA A 176 4.80 5.73 -2.85
C ALA A 176 5.76 6.46 -3.78
N ARG A 177 6.54 7.42 -3.29
CA ARG A 177 7.38 8.32 -4.07
C ARG A 177 6.61 9.03 -5.19
N TYR A 178 5.33 9.26 -4.93
CA TYR A 178 4.43 9.92 -5.86
C TYR A 178 4.85 11.36 -6.10
N LYS A 179 4.88 11.75 -7.36
CA LYS A 179 5.14 13.13 -7.80
C LYS A 179 3.99 13.54 -8.71
N ASP A 180 3.40 14.67 -8.39
CA ASP A 180 2.47 15.35 -9.30
C ASP A 180 3.29 16.37 -10.09
N ASN A 181 3.36 16.20 -11.40
CA ASN A 181 4.13 17.07 -12.31
C ASN A 181 3.19 18.04 -13.02
#